data_6db37057f477c4ffc441819ca8a3bf50
#
_entry.id   6db37057f477c4ffc441819ca8a3bf50
#
_cell.length_a   1.000
_cell.length_b   1.000
_cell.length_c   1.000
_cell.angle_alpha   90.00
_cell.angle_beta   90.00
_cell.angle_gamma   90.00
#
_symmetry.space_group_name_H-M   'P 1'
#
loop_
_entity.id
_entity.type
_entity.pdbx_description
1 polymer ?
#
loop_
_entity_poly.entity_id
_entity_poly.type
_entity_poly.pdbx_seq_one_letter_code
_entity_poly.pdbx_strand_id
1 'polypeptide(L)'
;IEKGTIDDYKALRELHYRSRHPGMVRAIYRAVVGEELAGVIVYASPHPVLRPRNAALPFLREVMREGMQSYLRWINEHFVRISRVIVYPKFRGIGVAVELVRQTLPLEGRPYVETLAVMAKYNPFFERAGMVRIAAGADPERRRSLGAAYRKLEELGAREDVLLDPELFRLWYRSHSRREKGEVRDALRVVGEYWRRKGAQRRVPLARAASRLVMLLNPPEYLIWKNPDPEYSGYPEPLSVVTSPPSRRPSS
;
A
#
# COMPACT_ATOMS: atom_id res chain seq x y z
N ILE A 1 -14.06 -15.39 14.27
CA ILE A 1 -13.33 -14.10 14.32
C ILE A 1 -13.68 -13.43 15.63
N GLU A 2 -12.70 -12.96 16.36
CA GLU A 2 -12.87 -12.34 17.66
C GLU A 2 -11.84 -11.24 17.89
N LYS A 3 -11.99 -10.45 18.96
CA LYS A 3 -11.03 -9.41 19.32
C LYS A 3 -9.68 -10.03 19.67
N GLY A 4 -8.63 -9.56 19.01
CA GLY A 4 -7.27 -10.02 19.20
C GLY A 4 -6.44 -9.04 20.06
N THR A 5 -5.21 -9.45 20.30
CA THR A 5 -4.22 -8.71 21.11
C THR A 5 -2.97 -8.39 20.30
N ILE A 6 -2.12 -7.54 20.87
CA ILE A 6 -0.81 -7.24 20.27
C ILE A 6 0.10 -8.49 20.24
N ASP A 7 -0.12 -9.43 21.14
CA ASP A 7 0.68 -10.66 21.19
C ASP A 7 0.25 -11.65 20.10
N ASP A 8 -1.04 -11.70 19.73
CA ASP A 8 -1.50 -12.43 18.54
C ASP A 8 -0.83 -11.89 17.27
N TYR A 9 -0.72 -10.56 17.15
CA TYR A 9 0.00 -9.95 16.03
C TYR A 9 1.50 -10.29 16.06
N LYS A 10 2.15 -10.22 17.24
CA LYS A 10 3.59 -10.55 17.37
C LYS A 10 3.87 -12.00 16.99
N ALA A 11 2.97 -12.93 17.33
CA ALA A 11 3.10 -14.35 16.99
C ALA A 11 3.17 -14.60 15.48
N LEU A 12 2.48 -13.76 14.68
CA LEU A 12 2.42 -13.95 13.22
C LEU A 12 3.22 -12.90 12.43
N ARG A 13 3.75 -11.86 13.04
CA ARG A 13 4.37 -10.71 12.33
C ARG A 13 5.52 -11.09 11.41
N GLU A 14 6.31 -12.10 11.79
CA GLU A 14 7.48 -12.56 11.01
C GLU A 14 7.06 -13.22 9.69
N LEU A 15 5.81 -13.65 9.57
CA LEU A 15 5.24 -14.19 8.34
C LEU A 15 4.83 -13.09 7.34
N HIS A 16 4.89 -11.83 7.75
CA HIS A 16 4.55 -10.70 6.89
C HIS A 16 5.81 -10.18 6.18
N TYR A 17 5.77 -10.10 4.85
CA TYR A 17 6.89 -9.64 4.01
C TYR A 17 7.40 -8.22 4.30
N ARG A 18 6.65 -7.42 5.05
CA ARG A 18 7.04 -6.09 5.50
C ARG A 18 7.26 -6.08 7.01
N SER A 19 8.51 -6.03 7.43
CA SER A 19 8.90 -5.97 8.85
C SER A 19 8.61 -4.62 9.55
N ARG A 20 8.10 -3.61 8.83
CA ARG A 20 7.85 -2.28 9.39
C ARG A 20 6.70 -2.30 10.40
N HIS A 21 6.84 -1.47 11.43
CA HIS A 21 5.81 -1.22 12.43
C HIS A 21 4.44 -0.93 11.77
N PRO A 22 3.32 -1.51 12.27
CA PRO A 22 1.99 -1.36 11.66
C PRO A 22 1.43 0.07 11.70
N GLY A 23 2.10 0.98 12.39
CA GLY A 23 1.63 2.33 12.68
C GLY A 23 0.95 2.41 14.05
N MET A 24 0.20 3.48 14.30
CA MET A 24 -0.59 3.63 15.51
C MET A 24 -1.79 2.67 15.44
N VAL A 25 -1.67 1.55 16.13
CA VAL A 25 -2.69 0.49 16.18
C VAL A 25 -3.94 1.01 16.90
N ARG A 26 -5.12 0.74 16.33
CA ARG A 26 -6.44 1.07 16.91
C ARG A 26 -7.18 -0.18 17.37
N ALA A 27 -7.18 -1.22 16.53
CA ALA A 27 -7.81 -2.48 16.85
C ALA A 27 -7.04 -3.66 16.23
N ILE A 28 -7.17 -4.81 16.84
CA ILE A 28 -6.67 -6.08 16.33
C ILE A 28 -7.79 -7.09 16.48
N TYR A 29 -8.01 -7.88 15.43
CA TYR A 29 -8.88 -9.06 15.48
C TYR A 29 -8.09 -10.28 15.04
N ARG A 30 -8.50 -11.45 15.55
CA ARG A 30 -7.89 -12.74 15.23
C ARG A 30 -8.91 -13.72 14.69
N ALA A 31 -8.45 -14.59 13.82
CA ALA A 31 -9.15 -15.78 13.41
C ALA A 31 -8.59 -16.98 14.15
N VAL A 32 -9.46 -17.79 14.72
CA VAL A 32 -9.11 -19.03 15.41
C VAL A 32 -9.83 -20.17 14.71
N VAL A 33 -9.13 -21.29 14.50
CA VAL A 33 -9.67 -22.55 13.97
C VAL A 33 -9.37 -23.65 14.99
N GLY A 34 -10.40 -24.11 15.67
CA GLY A 34 -10.22 -24.88 16.91
C GLY A 34 -9.57 -23.99 17.97
N GLU A 35 -8.42 -24.39 18.47
CA GLU A 35 -7.60 -23.61 19.43
C GLU A 35 -6.42 -22.89 18.76
N GLU A 36 -6.21 -23.07 17.45
CA GLU A 36 -5.06 -22.52 16.76
C GLU A 36 -5.32 -21.14 16.18
N LEU A 37 -4.35 -20.23 16.36
CA LEU A 37 -4.35 -18.91 15.75
C LEU A 37 -4.14 -19.03 14.23
N ALA A 38 -5.20 -18.83 13.47
CA ALA A 38 -5.20 -18.97 12.00
C ALA A 38 -4.80 -17.68 11.27
N GLY A 39 -5.04 -16.52 11.89
CA GLY A 39 -4.67 -15.24 11.29
C GLY A 39 -5.02 -14.04 12.15
N VAL A 40 -4.49 -12.88 11.77
CA VAL A 40 -4.75 -11.60 12.43
C VAL A 40 -4.99 -10.50 11.40
N ILE A 41 -5.84 -9.54 11.76
CA ILE A 41 -6.01 -8.27 11.07
C ILE A 41 -5.70 -7.14 12.03
N VAL A 42 -4.95 -6.14 11.58
CA VAL A 42 -4.55 -4.98 12.37
C VAL A 42 -5.08 -3.72 11.74
N TYR A 43 -5.90 -3.01 12.46
CA TYR A 43 -6.38 -1.68 12.14
C TYR A 43 -5.48 -0.63 12.78
N ALA A 44 -5.21 0.43 12.03
CA ALA A 44 -4.34 1.52 12.47
C ALA A 44 -4.89 2.87 12.01
N SER A 45 -4.34 3.95 12.56
CA SER A 45 -4.66 5.31 12.10
C SER A 45 -4.42 5.45 10.59
N PRO A 46 -5.28 6.21 9.88
CA PRO A 46 -5.13 6.43 8.44
C PRO A 46 -3.84 7.19 8.12
N HIS A 47 -3.39 7.11 6.87
CA HIS A 47 -2.31 7.97 6.42
C HIS A 47 -2.78 9.44 6.38
N PRO A 48 -1.97 10.41 6.84
CA PRO A 48 -2.37 11.81 6.88
C PRO A 48 -2.86 12.32 5.52
N VAL A 49 -2.07 12.15 4.47
CA VAL A 49 -2.44 12.56 3.11
C VAL A 49 -2.28 11.38 2.16
N LEU A 50 -3.35 11.05 1.43
CA LEU A 50 -3.37 9.93 0.50
C LEU A 50 -4.07 10.35 -0.80
N ARG A 51 -3.31 10.44 -1.90
CA ARG A 51 -3.83 10.86 -3.21
C ARG A 51 -5.02 10.03 -3.71
N PRO A 52 -4.95 8.68 -3.71
CA PRO A 52 -6.06 7.88 -4.18
C PRO A 52 -7.33 8.05 -3.33
N ARG A 53 -7.22 8.30 -2.02
CA ARG A 53 -8.36 8.68 -1.18
C ARG A 53 -9.03 9.96 -1.69
N ASN A 54 -8.24 11.00 -1.94
CA ASN A 54 -8.76 12.28 -2.41
C ASN A 54 -9.29 12.22 -3.86
N ALA A 55 -8.88 11.24 -4.63
CA ALA A 55 -9.44 10.94 -5.94
C ALA A 55 -10.77 10.17 -5.84
N ALA A 56 -10.85 9.22 -4.91
CA ALA A 56 -12.06 8.45 -4.63
C ALA A 56 -13.17 9.31 -4.00
N LEU A 57 -12.80 10.30 -3.22
CA LEU A 57 -13.70 11.16 -2.45
C LEU A 57 -13.35 12.64 -2.72
N PRO A 58 -13.82 13.21 -3.86
CA PRO A 58 -13.45 14.57 -4.28
C PRO A 58 -13.81 15.67 -3.29
N PHE A 59 -14.88 15.49 -2.50
CA PHE A 59 -15.30 16.46 -1.48
C PHE A 59 -14.21 16.72 -0.42
N LEU A 60 -13.26 15.81 -0.22
CA LEU A 60 -12.13 16.01 0.69
C LEU A 60 -11.24 17.19 0.29
N ARG A 61 -11.34 17.68 -0.95
CA ARG A 61 -10.66 18.90 -1.39
C ARG A 61 -11.24 20.15 -0.71
N GLU A 62 -12.55 20.17 -0.47
CA GLU A 62 -13.20 21.27 0.26
C GLU A 62 -12.74 21.26 1.72
N VAL A 63 -12.77 20.09 2.38
CA VAL A 63 -12.27 19.94 3.75
C VAL A 63 -10.81 20.39 3.85
N MET A 64 -10.00 20.13 2.82
CA MET A 64 -8.59 20.55 2.78
C MET A 64 -8.43 22.06 2.61
N ARG A 65 -9.38 22.75 1.96
CA ARG A 65 -9.38 24.23 1.83
C ARG A 65 -9.63 24.93 3.15
N GLU A 66 -10.37 24.31 4.06
CA GLU A 66 -10.57 24.82 5.42
C GLU A 66 -9.28 24.80 6.26
N GLY A 67 -8.27 24.06 5.81
CA GLY A 67 -6.95 23.97 6.44
C GLY A 67 -6.51 22.53 6.72
N MET A 68 -5.19 22.37 6.79
CA MET A 68 -4.58 21.04 6.99
C MET A 68 -5.00 20.39 8.33
N GLN A 69 -5.16 21.18 9.39
CA GLN A 69 -5.55 20.65 10.70
C GLN A 69 -6.99 20.12 10.68
N SER A 70 -7.92 20.86 10.07
CA SER A 70 -9.32 20.44 9.88
C SER A 70 -9.37 19.16 9.06
N TYR A 71 -8.64 19.11 7.94
CA TYR A 71 -8.53 17.91 7.12
C TYR A 71 -8.01 16.69 7.90
N LEU A 72 -6.92 16.84 8.65
CA LEU A 72 -6.33 15.73 9.42
C LEU A 72 -7.26 15.25 10.53
N ARG A 73 -7.96 16.17 11.21
CA ARG A 73 -8.97 15.83 12.20
C ARG A 73 -10.08 15.02 11.56
N TRP A 74 -10.64 15.52 10.46
CA TRP A 74 -11.72 14.86 9.74
C TRP A 74 -11.32 13.44 9.30
N ILE A 75 -10.11 13.28 8.72
CA ILE A 75 -9.60 11.96 8.31
C ILE A 75 -9.46 11.01 9.51
N ASN A 76 -8.97 11.48 10.64
CA ASN A 76 -8.81 10.64 11.84
C ASN A 76 -10.15 10.23 12.48
N GLU A 77 -11.18 11.04 12.32
CA GLU A 77 -12.52 10.77 12.84
C GLU A 77 -13.31 9.81 11.94
N HIS A 78 -13.12 9.89 10.62
CA HIS A 78 -13.97 9.19 9.66
C HIS A 78 -13.31 7.99 8.97
N PHE A 79 -11.99 7.85 9.11
CA PHE A 79 -11.25 6.75 8.51
C PHE A 79 -10.52 5.88 9.54
N VAL A 80 -10.44 4.62 9.20
CA VAL A 80 -9.48 3.68 9.77
C VAL A 80 -8.80 2.90 8.65
N ARG A 81 -7.58 2.46 8.87
CA ARG A 81 -6.80 1.76 7.85
C ARG A 81 -6.49 0.34 8.26
N ILE A 82 -6.78 -0.63 7.39
CA ILE A 82 -6.21 -1.97 7.52
C ILE A 82 -4.72 -1.87 7.24
N SER A 83 -3.92 -2.08 8.27
CA SER A 83 -2.46 -2.01 8.20
C SER A 83 -1.84 -3.35 7.87
N ARG A 84 -2.40 -4.45 8.38
CA ARG A 84 -1.93 -5.82 8.19
C ARG A 84 -3.10 -6.78 8.12
N VAL A 85 -2.99 -7.77 7.24
CA VAL A 85 -3.74 -9.03 7.28
C VAL A 85 -2.70 -10.14 7.15
N ILE A 86 -2.61 -11.00 8.14
CA ILE A 86 -1.62 -12.08 8.18
C ILE A 86 -2.38 -13.38 8.43
N VAL A 87 -2.20 -14.35 7.55
CA VAL A 87 -2.76 -15.69 7.69
C VAL A 87 -1.62 -16.69 7.85
N TYR A 88 -1.69 -17.50 8.89
CA TYR A 88 -0.72 -18.55 9.14
C TYR A 88 -0.69 -19.51 7.94
N PRO A 89 0.50 -19.95 7.47
CA PRO A 89 0.64 -20.70 6.21
C PRO A 89 -0.29 -21.91 6.08
N LYS A 90 -0.49 -22.65 7.15
CA LYS A 90 -1.38 -23.82 7.24
C LYS A 90 -2.84 -23.52 6.83
N PHE A 91 -3.30 -22.29 7.07
CA PHE A 91 -4.67 -21.84 6.84
C PHE A 91 -4.84 -20.95 5.60
N ARG A 92 -3.80 -20.86 4.74
CA ARG A 92 -3.91 -20.09 3.48
C ARG A 92 -4.75 -20.87 2.47
N GLY A 93 -5.44 -20.13 1.61
CA GLY A 93 -6.25 -20.71 0.53
C GLY A 93 -7.68 -21.09 0.90
N ILE A 94 -8.02 -21.18 2.19
CA ILE A 94 -9.36 -21.58 2.67
C ILE A 94 -10.28 -20.39 3.03
N GLY A 95 -9.89 -19.16 2.68
CA GLY A 95 -10.77 -17.99 2.85
C GLY A 95 -10.56 -17.17 4.13
N VAL A 96 -9.68 -17.56 5.05
CA VAL A 96 -9.46 -16.86 6.34
C VAL A 96 -9.23 -15.36 6.18
N ALA A 97 -8.45 -14.92 5.18
CA ALA A 97 -8.21 -13.50 4.94
C ALA A 97 -9.49 -12.74 4.54
N VAL A 98 -10.34 -13.36 3.74
CA VAL A 98 -11.64 -12.78 3.32
C VAL A 98 -12.55 -12.61 4.52
N GLU A 99 -12.65 -13.64 5.36
CA GLU A 99 -13.51 -13.61 6.54
C GLU A 99 -12.99 -12.61 7.60
N LEU A 100 -11.67 -12.57 7.84
CA LEU A 100 -11.07 -11.55 8.70
C LEU A 100 -11.47 -10.14 8.27
N VAL A 101 -11.36 -9.82 6.99
CA VAL A 101 -11.72 -8.49 6.49
C VAL A 101 -13.24 -8.29 6.56
N ARG A 102 -14.03 -9.19 5.97
CA ARG A 102 -15.50 -9.05 5.86
C ARG A 102 -16.17 -8.84 7.21
N GLN A 103 -15.84 -9.67 8.20
CA GLN A 103 -16.49 -9.64 9.50
C GLN A 103 -16.03 -8.48 10.39
N THR A 104 -14.82 -7.95 10.15
CA THR A 104 -14.29 -6.88 11.00
C THR A 104 -14.48 -5.46 10.43
N LEU A 105 -14.76 -5.31 9.14
CA LEU A 105 -15.05 -4.00 8.53
C LEU A 105 -16.13 -3.21 9.30
N PRO A 106 -17.31 -3.77 9.60
CA PRO A 106 -18.36 -3.02 10.30
C PRO A 106 -18.03 -2.77 11.79
N LEU A 107 -17.16 -3.58 12.39
CA LEU A 107 -16.81 -3.46 13.82
C LEU A 107 -15.96 -2.23 14.14
N GLU A 108 -15.38 -1.60 13.11
CA GLU A 108 -14.55 -0.40 13.30
C GLU A 108 -15.36 0.86 13.60
N GLY A 109 -16.69 0.85 13.37
CA GLY A 109 -17.58 1.97 13.68
C GLY A 109 -17.12 3.28 13.02
N ARG A 110 -16.73 3.22 11.76
CA ARG A 110 -16.27 4.37 10.97
C ARG A 110 -16.97 4.39 9.62
N PRO A 111 -17.21 5.59 9.05
CA PRO A 111 -17.78 5.71 7.70
C PRO A 111 -16.93 5.01 6.63
N TYR A 112 -15.60 5.03 6.79
CA TYR A 112 -14.69 4.48 5.79
C TYR A 112 -13.58 3.63 6.40
N VAL A 113 -13.35 2.47 5.77
CA VAL A 113 -12.15 1.65 5.99
C VAL A 113 -11.33 1.63 4.71
N GLU A 114 -10.02 1.87 4.82
CA GLU A 114 -9.12 1.90 3.68
C GLU A 114 -7.92 0.98 3.82
N THR A 115 -7.29 0.63 2.71
CA THR A 115 -6.00 -0.09 2.72
C THR A 115 -5.15 0.26 1.50
N LEU A 116 -3.83 0.07 1.65
CA LEU A 116 -2.85 0.06 0.57
C LEU A 116 -2.22 -1.32 0.49
N ALA A 117 -2.60 -2.11 -0.50
CA ALA A 117 -2.22 -3.50 -0.63
C ALA A 117 -1.46 -3.79 -1.92
N VAL A 118 -0.18 -4.19 -1.81
CA VAL A 118 0.63 -4.62 -2.97
C VAL A 118 0.09 -5.93 -3.52
N MET A 119 -0.28 -6.86 -2.64
CA MET A 119 -0.74 -8.20 -3.01
C MET A 119 -2.15 -8.21 -3.63
N ALA A 120 -2.93 -7.13 -3.50
CA ALA A 120 -4.26 -7.04 -4.09
C ALA A 120 -4.26 -7.20 -5.63
N LYS A 121 -3.13 -6.92 -6.29
CA LYS A 121 -2.96 -7.17 -7.74
C LYS A 121 -3.07 -8.66 -8.11
N TYR A 122 -2.67 -9.52 -7.20
CA TYR A 122 -2.56 -10.97 -7.43
C TYR A 122 -3.61 -11.77 -6.69
N ASN A 123 -4.08 -11.25 -5.56
CA ASN A 123 -5.07 -11.91 -4.71
C ASN A 123 -6.17 -10.92 -4.29
N PRO A 124 -7.38 -11.01 -4.88
CA PRO A 124 -8.46 -10.05 -4.66
C PRO A 124 -9.28 -10.35 -3.39
N PHE A 125 -8.64 -10.73 -2.29
CA PHE A 125 -9.36 -11.09 -1.06
C PHE A 125 -10.06 -9.88 -0.41
N PHE A 126 -9.54 -8.67 -0.57
CA PHE A 126 -10.18 -7.45 -0.11
C PHE A 126 -11.47 -7.16 -0.87
N GLU A 127 -11.47 -7.32 -2.19
CA GLU A 127 -12.66 -7.14 -3.03
C GLU A 127 -13.72 -8.22 -2.73
N ARG A 128 -13.29 -9.47 -2.50
CA ARG A 128 -14.18 -10.55 -2.06
C ARG A 128 -14.80 -10.27 -0.69
N ALA A 129 -14.15 -9.48 0.14
CA ALA A 129 -14.65 -9.03 1.44
C ALA A 129 -15.57 -7.80 1.34
N GLY A 130 -15.76 -7.22 0.13
CA GLY A 130 -16.64 -6.08 -0.11
C GLY A 130 -15.96 -4.73 -0.24
N MET A 131 -14.62 -4.66 -0.24
CA MET A 131 -13.91 -3.41 -0.51
C MET A 131 -13.87 -3.09 -2.00
N VAL A 132 -13.91 -1.81 -2.34
CA VAL A 132 -13.84 -1.32 -3.73
C VAL A 132 -12.41 -0.89 -4.03
N ARG A 133 -11.85 -1.40 -5.13
CA ARG A 133 -10.55 -0.96 -5.65
C ARG A 133 -10.70 0.35 -6.41
N ILE A 134 -9.88 1.33 -6.05
CA ILE A 134 -9.82 2.62 -6.72
C ILE A 134 -8.60 2.65 -7.62
N ALA A 135 -8.81 2.88 -8.90
CA ALA A 135 -7.70 3.05 -9.83
C ALA A 135 -6.89 4.29 -9.47
N ALA A 136 -5.63 4.11 -9.16
CA ALA A 136 -4.71 5.23 -9.10
C ALA A 136 -4.53 5.74 -10.55
N GLY A 137 -4.94 6.97 -10.82
CA GLY A 137 -4.64 7.65 -12.08
C GLY A 137 -3.13 7.64 -12.29
N ALA A 138 -2.64 6.69 -13.07
CA ALA A 138 -1.23 6.62 -13.42
C ALA A 138 -0.97 7.63 -14.54
N ASP A 139 -0.05 8.56 -14.31
CA ASP A 139 0.51 9.39 -15.38
C ASP A 139 1.29 8.47 -16.35
N PRO A 140 0.84 8.29 -17.61
CA PRO A 140 1.45 7.33 -18.53
C PRO A 140 2.88 7.71 -18.93
N GLU A 141 3.18 9.00 -19.01
CA GLU A 141 4.51 9.50 -19.38
C GLU A 141 5.49 9.21 -18.23
N ARG A 142 5.05 9.48 -17.01
CA ARG A 142 5.83 9.15 -15.83
C ARG A 142 6.09 7.67 -15.70
N ARG A 143 5.09 6.82 -15.95
CA ARG A 143 5.27 5.35 -15.93
C ARG A 143 6.29 4.89 -16.95
N ARG A 144 6.28 5.49 -18.16
CA ARG A 144 7.29 5.22 -19.19
C ARG A 144 8.69 5.61 -18.72
N SER A 145 8.85 6.81 -18.17
CA SER A 145 10.15 7.31 -17.66
C SER A 145 10.71 6.45 -16.54
N LEU A 146 9.88 6.06 -15.57
CA LEU A 146 10.28 5.13 -14.50
C LEU A 146 10.65 3.76 -15.04
N GLY A 147 9.88 3.23 -16.01
CA GLY A 147 10.17 1.95 -16.67
C GLY A 147 11.47 1.97 -17.45
N ALA A 148 11.78 3.07 -18.14
CA ALA A 148 13.06 3.24 -18.84
C ALA A 148 14.23 3.26 -17.85
N ALA A 149 14.09 3.97 -16.74
CA ALA A 149 15.09 3.99 -15.68
C ALA A 149 15.35 2.60 -15.08
N TYR A 150 14.28 1.85 -14.83
CA TYR A 150 14.37 0.48 -14.31
C TYR A 150 15.11 -0.46 -15.28
N ARG A 151 14.69 -0.48 -16.57
CA ARG A 151 15.38 -1.28 -17.60
C ARG A 151 16.86 -0.96 -17.69
N LYS A 152 17.21 0.33 -17.61
CA LYS A 152 18.62 0.73 -17.62
C LYS A 152 19.43 0.15 -16.45
N LEU A 153 18.83 0.04 -15.26
CA LEU A 153 19.47 -0.60 -14.12
C LEU A 153 19.55 -2.13 -14.29
N GLU A 154 18.55 -2.76 -14.89
CA GLU A 154 18.58 -4.19 -15.24
C GLU A 154 19.69 -4.50 -16.27
N GLU A 155 19.87 -3.67 -17.30
CA GLU A 155 20.96 -3.78 -18.27
C GLU A 155 22.35 -3.72 -17.61
N LEU A 156 22.47 -2.98 -16.49
CA LEU A 156 23.65 -2.91 -15.67
C LEU A 156 23.74 -4.06 -14.62
N GLY A 157 22.85 -5.05 -14.69
CA GLY A 157 22.84 -6.23 -13.84
C GLY A 157 22.18 -6.03 -12.47
N ALA A 158 21.42 -4.94 -12.27
CA ALA A 158 20.65 -4.77 -11.04
C ALA A 158 19.40 -5.65 -11.06
N ARG A 159 19.24 -6.52 -10.08
CA ARG A 159 18.01 -7.28 -9.84
C ARG A 159 17.13 -6.53 -8.83
N GLU A 160 15.87 -6.88 -8.76
CA GLU A 160 14.90 -6.23 -7.88
C GLU A 160 15.29 -6.30 -6.40
N ASP A 161 15.82 -7.44 -5.95
CA ASP A 161 16.33 -7.62 -4.59
C ASP A 161 17.48 -6.65 -4.27
N VAL A 162 18.40 -6.44 -5.22
CA VAL A 162 19.48 -5.45 -5.12
C VAL A 162 18.93 -4.04 -5.02
N LEU A 163 17.90 -3.69 -5.80
CA LEU A 163 17.32 -2.34 -5.80
C LEU A 163 16.51 -2.07 -4.52
N LEU A 164 15.94 -3.10 -3.90
CA LEU A 164 15.12 -2.97 -2.69
C LEU A 164 15.94 -2.93 -1.40
N ASP A 165 17.11 -3.58 -1.37
CA ASP A 165 17.99 -3.63 -0.20
C ASP A 165 19.10 -2.57 -0.32
N PRO A 166 19.21 -1.63 0.65
CA PRO A 166 20.20 -0.56 0.61
C PRO A 166 21.65 -1.06 0.69
N GLU A 167 21.94 -2.18 1.38
CA GLU A 167 23.30 -2.73 1.51
C GLU A 167 23.70 -3.46 0.23
N LEU A 168 22.82 -4.32 -0.31
CA LEU A 168 23.06 -4.98 -1.59
C LEU A 168 23.25 -3.96 -2.71
N PHE A 169 22.42 -2.89 -2.73
CA PHE A 169 22.59 -1.80 -3.70
C PHE A 169 23.95 -1.11 -3.57
N ARG A 170 24.41 -0.83 -2.35
CA ARG A 170 25.73 -0.19 -2.15
C ARG A 170 26.88 -1.08 -2.64
N LEU A 171 26.82 -2.40 -2.35
CA LEU A 171 27.82 -3.37 -2.82
C LEU A 171 27.82 -3.43 -4.35
N TRP A 172 26.66 -3.63 -4.95
CA TRP A 172 26.48 -3.63 -6.39
C TRP A 172 26.95 -2.33 -7.04
N TYR A 173 26.56 -1.16 -6.52
CA TYR A 173 26.98 0.13 -7.05
C TYR A 173 28.51 0.33 -6.95
N ARG A 174 29.16 -0.15 -5.89
CA ARG A 174 30.60 -0.04 -5.72
C ARG A 174 31.40 -0.86 -6.73
N SER A 175 30.90 -2.02 -7.15
CA SER A 175 31.55 -2.92 -8.12
C SER A 175 31.60 -2.36 -9.54
N HIS A 176 30.84 -1.34 -9.86
CA HIS A 176 30.73 -0.74 -11.19
C HIS A 176 31.85 0.28 -11.46
N SER A 177 32.22 0.42 -12.74
CA SER A 177 33.16 1.43 -13.24
C SER A 177 32.62 2.86 -13.01
N ARG A 178 33.49 3.87 -13.16
CA ARG A 178 33.12 5.27 -13.07
C ARG A 178 32.02 5.66 -14.08
N ARG A 179 32.07 5.11 -15.31
CA ARG A 179 31.08 5.34 -16.36
C ARG A 179 29.72 4.77 -15.96
N GLU A 180 29.66 3.50 -15.60
CA GLU A 180 28.43 2.82 -15.19
C GLU A 180 27.79 3.48 -13.95
N LYS A 181 28.61 3.90 -12.99
CA LYS A 181 28.15 4.72 -11.85
C LYS A 181 27.49 6.03 -12.31
N GLY A 182 27.96 6.61 -13.42
CA GLY A 182 27.31 7.74 -14.08
C GLY A 182 25.91 7.37 -14.57
N GLU A 183 25.83 6.28 -15.32
CA GLU A 183 24.57 5.78 -15.90
C GLU A 183 23.52 5.44 -14.81
N VAL A 184 23.94 4.82 -13.70
CA VAL A 184 23.06 4.57 -12.53
C VAL A 184 22.52 5.89 -11.94
N ARG A 185 23.37 6.91 -11.77
CA ARG A 185 22.94 8.21 -11.24
C ARG A 185 21.93 8.89 -12.18
N ASP A 186 22.17 8.81 -13.48
CA ASP A 186 21.30 9.39 -14.49
C ASP A 186 19.94 8.67 -14.55
N ALA A 187 19.92 7.34 -14.51
CA ALA A 187 18.71 6.56 -14.41
C ALA A 187 17.88 6.91 -13.16
N LEU A 188 18.52 7.07 -12.01
CA LEU A 188 17.85 7.40 -10.76
C LEU A 188 17.44 8.88 -10.62
N ARG A 189 17.86 9.75 -11.55
CA ARG A 189 17.50 11.18 -11.53
C ARG A 189 15.98 11.39 -11.64
N VAL A 190 15.28 10.57 -12.41
CA VAL A 190 13.82 10.62 -12.56
C VAL A 190 13.10 10.53 -11.21
N VAL A 191 13.62 9.73 -10.27
CA VAL A 191 13.08 9.63 -8.91
C VAL A 191 13.36 10.90 -8.11
N GLY A 192 14.55 11.48 -8.24
CA GLY A 192 14.93 12.73 -7.56
C GLY A 192 14.09 13.92 -8.02
N GLU A 193 13.81 14.04 -9.31
CA GLU A 193 12.96 15.11 -9.88
C GLU A 193 11.51 15.04 -9.37
N TYR A 194 10.98 13.84 -9.22
CA TYR A 194 9.68 13.65 -8.61
C TYR A 194 9.58 14.22 -7.18
N TRP A 195 10.67 14.10 -6.39
CA TRP A 195 10.70 14.61 -5.02
C TRP A 195 10.92 16.11 -4.96
N ARG A 196 11.71 16.68 -5.86
CA ARG A 196 11.87 18.15 -5.97
C ARG A 196 10.55 18.86 -6.29
N ARG A 197 9.76 18.30 -7.22
CA ARG A 197 8.40 18.79 -7.52
C ARG A 197 7.45 18.73 -6.32
N LYS A 198 7.78 17.94 -5.29
CA LYS A 198 7.04 17.85 -4.02
C LYS A 198 7.64 18.67 -2.87
N GLY A 199 8.55 19.61 -3.16
CA GLY A 199 9.14 20.50 -2.16
C GLY A 199 10.25 19.88 -1.31
N ALA A 200 10.80 18.70 -1.65
CA ALA A 200 11.92 18.12 -0.93
C ALA A 200 13.22 18.86 -1.26
N GLN A 201 13.77 19.57 -0.30
CA GLN A 201 15.02 20.34 -0.43
C GLN A 201 16.29 19.46 -0.39
N ARG A 202 16.24 18.23 0.14
CA ARG A 202 17.41 17.35 0.30
C ARG A 202 17.56 16.36 -0.85
N ARG A 203 18.81 16.16 -1.30
CA ARG A 203 19.18 15.07 -2.21
C ARG A 203 18.79 13.71 -1.61
N VAL A 204 18.05 12.91 -2.38
CA VAL A 204 17.71 11.54 -1.97
C VAL A 204 18.96 10.65 -2.16
N PRO A 205 19.41 9.91 -1.15
CA PRO A 205 20.50 8.93 -1.32
C PRO A 205 20.18 7.92 -2.42
N LEU A 206 21.17 7.52 -3.23
CA LEU A 206 20.97 6.64 -4.40
C LEU A 206 20.27 5.32 -4.04
N ALA A 207 20.69 4.65 -2.97
CA ALA A 207 20.06 3.42 -2.51
C ALA A 207 18.56 3.63 -2.20
N ARG A 208 18.21 4.78 -1.60
CA ARG A 208 16.82 5.14 -1.33
C ARG A 208 16.06 5.50 -2.62
N ALA A 209 16.74 6.05 -3.61
CA ALA A 209 16.16 6.31 -4.92
C ALA A 209 15.86 5.01 -5.66
N ALA A 210 16.79 4.03 -5.60
CA ALA A 210 16.62 2.71 -6.22
C ALA A 210 15.42 1.97 -5.66
N SER A 211 15.31 1.82 -4.33
CA SER A 211 14.16 1.16 -3.72
C SER A 211 12.83 1.88 -3.99
N ARG A 212 12.86 3.19 -4.13
CA ARG A 212 11.68 3.98 -4.49
C ARG A 212 11.29 3.85 -5.95
N LEU A 213 12.23 3.66 -6.86
CA LEU A 213 11.94 3.37 -8.27
C LEU A 213 11.07 2.13 -8.39
N VAL A 214 11.45 1.03 -7.73
CA VAL A 214 10.67 -0.21 -7.70
C VAL A 214 9.27 0.02 -7.12
N MET A 215 9.18 0.74 -5.99
CA MET A 215 7.88 1.06 -5.36
C MET A 215 6.99 1.96 -6.23
N LEU A 216 7.56 2.84 -7.04
CA LEU A 216 6.82 3.73 -7.93
C LEU A 216 6.32 3.02 -9.19
N LEU A 217 7.05 1.99 -9.65
CA LEU A 217 6.64 1.12 -10.75
C LEU A 217 5.54 0.15 -10.34
N ASN A 218 5.60 -0.31 -9.09
CA ASN A 218 4.63 -1.22 -8.51
C ASN A 218 3.93 -0.58 -7.31
N PRO A 219 3.12 0.48 -7.53
CA PRO A 219 2.39 1.12 -6.44
C PRO A 219 1.40 0.13 -5.84
N PRO A 220 1.18 0.18 -4.52
CA PRO A 220 0.13 -0.60 -3.90
C PRO A 220 -1.23 -0.16 -4.44
N GLU A 221 -2.15 -1.11 -4.58
CA GLU A 221 -3.54 -0.84 -4.89
C GLU A 221 -4.20 -0.16 -3.69
N TYR A 222 -5.00 0.85 -3.95
CA TYR A 222 -5.84 1.49 -2.94
C TYR A 222 -7.22 0.88 -2.97
N LEU A 223 -7.67 0.40 -1.82
CA LEU A 223 -9.01 -0.12 -1.66
C LEU A 223 -9.70 0.63 -0.51
N ILE A 224 -10.98 0.85 -0.67
CA ILE A 224 -11.84 1.53 0.29
C ILE A 224 -13.14 0.76 0.46
N TRP A 225 -13.67 0.77 1.67
CA TRP A 225 -15.00 0.30 1.99
C TRP A 225 -15.75 1.42 2.68
N LYS A 226 -16.99 1.66 2.24
CA LYS A 226 -17.93 2.54 2.93
C LYS A 226 -18.83 1.70 3.82
N ASN A 227 -19.05 2.15 5.03
CA ASN A 227 -19.93 1.47 5.97
C ASN A 227 -21.38 1.56 5.46
N PRO A 228 -22.07 0.43 5.25
CA PRO A 228 -23.46 0.42 4.78
C PRO A 228 -24.48 0.71 5.88
N ASP A 229 -24.05 0.85 7.15
CA ASP A 229 -24.95 1.16 8.25
C ASP A 229 -25.70 2.47 7.97
N PRO A 230 -27.04 2.53 8.20
CA PRO A 230 -27.86 3.72 8.01
C PRO A 230 -27.32 4.99 8.69
N GLU A 231 -26.61 4.86 9.81
CA GLU A 231 -25.92 5.97 10.47
C GLU A 231 -24.96 6.70 9.52
N TYR A 232 -24.34 5.97 8.57
CA TYR A 232 -23.37 6.51 7.63
C TYR A 232 -23.94 6.78 6.22
N SER A 233 -25.26 6.71 6.05
CA SER A 233 -25.92 6.93 4.75
C SER A 233 -25.65 8.31 4.15
N GLY A 234 -25.47 9.34 4.98
CA GLY A 234 -25.15 10.70 4.56
C GLY A 234 -23.72 10.91 4.02
N TYR A 235 -22.83 9.92 4.16
CA TYR A 235 -21.47 10.02 3.65
C TYR A 235 -21.41 9.62 2.16
N PRO A 236 -20.64 10.37 1.33
CA PRO A 236 -20.53 10.10 -0.09
C PRO A 236 -19.99 8.71 -0.44
N GLU A 237 -20.51 8.13 -1.53
CA GLU A 237 -19.94 6.91 -2.10
C GLU A 237 -18.58 7.19 -2.73
N PRO A 238 -17.60 6.27 -2.55
CA PRO A 238 -16.33 6.35 -3.26
C PRO A 238 -16.54 6.21 -4.77
N LEU A 239 -15.95 7.10 -5.56
CA LEU A 239 -15.95 6.99 -7.00
C LEU A 239 -15.16 5.74 -7.43
N SER A 240 -15.86 4.72 -7.92
CA SER A 240 -15.23 3.55 -8.53
C SER A 240 -14.81 3.88 -9.96
N VAL A 241 -13.53 3.99 -10.22
CA VAL A 241 -13.04 3.94 -11.59
C VAL A 241 -12.95 2.46 -11.98
N VAL A 242 -13.87 2.02 -12.84
CA VAL A 242 -13.85 0.67 -13.40
C VAL A 242 -12.58 0.53 -14.23
N THR A 243 -11.57 -0.14 -13.69
CA THR A 243 -10.45 -0.62 -14.49
C THR A 243 -10.85 -1.93 -15.13
N SER A 244 -10.78 -2.00 -16.45
CA SER A 244 -10.87 -3.27 -17.19
C SER A 244 -9.93 -4.31 -16.55
N PRO A 245 -10.35 -5.57 -16.40
CA PRO A 245 -9.50 -6.61 -15.83
C PRO A 245 -8.19 -6.70 -16.62
N PRO A 246 -7.06 -7.01 -15.95
CA PRO A 246 -5.80 -7.21 -16.63
C PRO A 246 -5.98 -8.32 -17.67
N SER A 247 -5.63 -8.03 -18.93
CA SER A 247 -5.60 -9.00 -20.01
C SER A 247 -4.80 -10.21 -19.56
N ARG A 248 -5.41 -11.40 -19.60
CA ARG A 248 -4.72 -12.67 -19.37
C ARG A 248 -3.52 -12.71 -20.32
N ARG A 249 -2.32 -12.93 -19.79
CA ARG A 249 -1.18 -13.29 -20.62
C ARG A 249 -1.53 -14.59 -21.33
N PRO A 250 -1.28 -14.72 -22.64
CA PRO A 250 -1.37 -16.01 -23.28
C PRO A 250 -0.34 -16.94 -22.63
N SER A 251 -0.80 -18.10 -22.20
CA SER A 251 0.03 -19.22 -21.77
C SER A 251 0.83 -19.71 -22.97
N SER A 252 2.12 -19.55 -22.93
CA SER A 252 3.09 -20.22 -23.77
C SER A 252 3.85 -21.25 -22.95
#